data_09893462e2b829b9a159f400f31eabd9
#
_entry.id   09893462e2b829b9a159f400f31eabd9
#
_cell.length_a   1.000
_cell.length_b   1.000
_cell.length_c   1.000
_cell.angle_alpha   90.00
_cell.angle_beta   90.00
_cell.angle_gamma   90.00
#
_symmetry.space_group_name_H-M   'P 1'
#
loop_
_entity.id
_entity.type
_entity.pdbx_description
1 polymer ?
#
loop_
_entity_poly.entity_id
_entity_poly.type
_entity_poly.pdbx_seq_one_letter_code
_entity_poly.pdbx_strand_id
1 'polypeptide(L)'
;MNRRRYWLLAALALALLVTGNWWLNQAWQPEPPVPVSVQPDIDYALTDFDARFFNAEGTLTLEIAGPRLEHDAVSREARIPQPRFVIDPGDQAWAGTADFALVERESRRLLLQGDVRIEKPHPRGSIRIASDEVQYDREAATLHSPGPAVLRQDGTELTGGTLTAWIDDERMELEQDVHAIY
;
A
#
# COMPACT_ATOMS: atom_id res chain seq x y z
N MET A 1 -41.69 67.63 -17.84
CA MET A 1 -40.78 67.63 -16.66
C MET A 1 -40.59 66.22 -16.01
N ASN A 2 -41.00 65.12 -16.66
CA ASN A 2 -41.03 63.79 -16.00
C ASN A 2 -40.01 62.75 -16.54
N ARG A 3 -39.34 62.99 -17.66
CA ARG A 3 -38.43 62.00 -18.26
C ARG A 3 -37.20 61.69 -17.38
N ARG A 4 -36.63 62.68 -16.69
CA ARG A 4 -35.50 62.46 -15.80
C ARG A 4 -35.81 61.59 -14.56
N ARG A 5 -37.05 61.68 -14.05
CA ARG A 5 -37.47 60.86 -12.89
C ARG A 5 -37.58 59.37 -13.28
N TYR A 6 -38.06 59.05 -14.46
CA TYR A 6 -38.17 57.66 -14.96
C TYR A 6 -36.78 57.04 -15.16
N TRP A 7 -35.79 57.83 -15.66
CA TRP A 7 -34.43 57.34 -15.79
C TRP A 7 -33.74 57.09 -14.44
N LEU A 8 -34.00 57.86 -13.44
CA LEU A 8 -33.49 57.67 -12.08
C LEU A 8 -34.14 56.44 -11.42
N LEU A 9 -35.44 56.23 -11.61
CA LEU A 9 -36.11 55.06 -11.07
C LEU A 9 -35.67 53.78 -11.80
N ALA A 10 -35.43 53.81 -13.10
CA ALA A 10 -34.91 52.68 -13.85
C ALA A 10 -33.46 52.32 -13.42
N ALA A 11 -32.61 53.31 -13.20
CA ALA A 11 -31.25 53.09 -12.70
C ALA A 11 -31.23 52.52 -11.29
N LEU A 12 -32.14 52.97 -10.41
CA LEU A 12 -32.27 52.44 -9.05
C LEU A 12 -32.77 50.98 -9.05
N ALA A 13 -33.75 50.66 -9.92
CA ALA A 13 -34.25 49.30 -10.08
C ALA A 13 -33.18 48.35 -10.61
N LEU A 14 -32.36 48.81 -11.57
CA LEU A 14 -31.24 48.05 -12.13
C LEU A 14 -30.15 47.77 -11.05
N ALA A 15 -29.83 48.77 -10.26
CA ALA A 15 -28.85 48.64 -9.17
C ALA A 15 -29.33 47.65 -8.11
N LEU A 16 -30.63 47.64 -7.75
CA LEU A 16 -31.21 46.69 -6.80
C LEU A 16 -31.22 45.28 -7.38
N LEU A 17 -31.46 45.08 -8.66
CA LEU A 17 -31.39 43.77 -9.31
C LEU A 17 -29.97 43.21 -9.34
N VAL A 18 -28.98 44.06 -9.65
CA VAL A 18 -27.57 43.64 -9.69
C VAL A 18 -27.06 43.29 -8.28
N THR A 19 -27.35 44.11 -7.28
CA THR A 19 -26.95 43.84 -5.90
C THR A 19 -27.67 42.63 -5.31
N GLY A 20 -28.95 42.48 -5.60
CA GLY A 20 -29.73 41.31 -5.16
C GLY A 20 -29.24 40.01 -5.78
N ASN A 21 -28.95 40.03 -7.08
CA ASN A 21 -28.41 38.85 -7.77
C ASN A 21 -26.99 38.50 -7.28
N TRP A 22 -26.15 39.51 -6.99
CA TRP A 22 -24.82 39.26 -6.41
C TRP A 22 -24.91 38.65 -5.01
N TRP A 23 -25.81 39.13 -4.18
CA TRP A 23 -26.03 38.61 -2.81
C TRP A 23 -26.59 37.19 -2.82
N LEU A 24 -27.54 36.89 -3.70
CA LEU A 24 -28.08 35.55 -3.90
C LEU A 24 -27.01 34.56 -4.41
N ASN A 25 -26.16 35.00 -5.34
CA ASN A 25 -25.11 34.15 -5.90
C ASN A 25 -24.00 33.85 -4.88
N GLN A 26 -23.78 34.75 -3.93
CA GLN A 26 -22.83 34.56 -2.84
C GLN A 26 -23.38 33.65 -1.71
N ALA A 27 -24.70 33.67 -1.50
CA ALA A 27 -25.36 32.79 -0.55
C ALA A 27 -25.49 31.33 -1.06
N TRP A 28 -25.34 31.10 -2.36
CA TRP A 28 -25.41 29.78 -2.99
C TRP A 28 -24.04 29.26 -3.46
N GLN A 29 -22.93 29.77 -2.91
CA GLN A 29 -21.66 29.09 -3.09
C GLN A 29 -21.75 27.78 -2.29
N PRO A 30 -21.72 26.61 -2.93
CA PRO A 30 -21.61 25.36 -2.20
C PRO A 30 -20.31 25.46 -1.39
N GLU A 31 -20.40 25.23 -0.09
CA GLU A 31 -19.20 25.08 0.74
C GLU A 31 -18.24 24.13 0.01
N PRO A 32 -16.95 24.52 -0.15
CA PRO A 32 -15.99 23.61 -0.72
C PRO A 32 -16.08 22.31 0.07
N PRO A 33 -16.11 21.15 -0.60
CA PRO A 33 -16.18 19.88 0.09
C PRO A 33 -15.05 19.86 1.12
N VAL A 34 -15.42 19.84 2.39
CA VAL A 34 -14.46 19.67 3.48
C VAL A 34 -13.71 18.39 3.11
N PRO A 35 -12.38 18.42 2.94
CA PRO A 35 -11.65 17.19 2.72
C PRO A 35 -12.00 16.28 3.89
N VAL A 36 -12.77 15.24 3.63
CA VAL A 36 -13.01 14.18 4.58
C VAL A 36 -11.64 13.54 4.76
N SER A 37 -10.90 13.99 5.73
CA SER A 37 -9.77 13.22 6.22
C SER A 37 -10.39 11.92 6.73
N VAL A 38 -10.31 10.88 5.93
CA VAL A 38 -10.61 9.53 6.38
C VAL A 38 -9.52 9.24 7.42
N GLN A 39 -9.78 9.63 8.65
CA GLN A 39 -8.97 9.15 9.75
C GLN A 39 -9.22 7.65 9.83
N PRO A 40 -8.17 6.85 9.80
CA PRO A 40 -8.32 5.41 10.00
C PRO A 40 -9.04 5.19 11.33
N ASP A 41 -10.13 4.43 11.28
CA ASP A 41 -10.89 4.04 12.47
C ASP A 41 -10.17 2.86 13.12
N ILE A 42 -9.11 3.18 13.89
CA ILE A 42 -8.26 2.18 14.53
C ILE A 42 -9.01 1.62 15.71
N ASP A 43 -9.41 0.36 15.64
CA ASP A 43 -10.11 -0.35 16.71
C ASP A 43 -9.14 -1.02 17.70
N TYR A 44 -7.93 -1.40 17.25
CA TYR A 44 -6.86 -1.83 18.14
C TYR A 44 -5.47 -1.56 17.57
N ALA A 45 -4.51 -1.42 18.46
CA ALA A 45 -3.09 -1.31 18.13
C ALA A 45 -2.27 -2.19 19.07
N LEU A 46 -1.22 -2.80 18.52
CA LEU A 46 -0.23 -3.57 19.27
C LEU A 46 1.12 -2.84 19.20
N THR A 47 1.91 -2.94 20.26
CA THR A 47 3.29 -2.43 20.30
C THR A 47 4.24 -3.58 20.60
N ASP A 48 5.42 -3.58 19.93
CA ASP A 48 6.47 -4.58 20.11
C ASP A 48 5.90 -6.00 19.99
N PHE A 49 5.26 -6.29 18.86
CA PHE A 49 4.53 -7.54 18.66
C PHE A 49 5.33 -8.55 17.81
N ASP A 50 4.99 -9.82 18.03
CA ASP A 50 5.36 -10.98 17.21
C ASP A 50 4.07 -11.75 16.91
N ALA A 51 3.79 -11.98 15.63
CA ALA A 51 2.60 -12.70 15.18
C ALA A 51 3.01 -13.90 14.33
N ARG A 52 2.32 -15.03 14.54
CA ARG A 52 2.54 -16.30 13.86
C ARG A 52 1.29 -16.76 13.16
N PHE A 53 1.45 -17.16 11.92
CA PHE A 53 0.35 -17.61 11.09
C PHE A 53 0.56 -19.05 10.66
N PHE A 54 -0.47 -19.84 10.82
CA PHE A 54 -0.47 -21.26 10.52
C PHE A 54 -1.45 -21.57 9.39
N ASN A 55 -1.16 -22.59 8.57
CA ASN A 55 -2.11 -23.10 7.59
C ASN A 55 -3.16 -24.00 8.27
N ALA A 56 -4.08 -24.57 7.47
CA ALA A 56 -5.15 -25.44 7.96
C ALA A 56 -4.62 -26.74 8.60
N GLU A 57 -3.43 -27.19 8.20
CA GLU A 57 -2.74 -28.38 8.69
C GLU A 57 -1.96 -28.11 9.99
N GLY A 58 -1.93 -26.85 10.45
CA GLY A 58 -1.20 -26.43 11.64
C GLY A 58 0.29 -26.19 11.42
N THR A 59 0.74 -26.09 10.15
CA THR A 59 2.11 -25.76 9.82
C THR A 59 2.30 -24.24 9.87
N LEU A 60 3.39 -23.77 10.48
CA LEU A 60 3.76 -22.37 10.54
C LEU A 60 4.22 -21.88 9.15
N THR A 61 3.52 -20.91 8.57
CA THR A 61 3.79 -20.43 7.21
C THR A 61 4.34 -19.01 7.17
N LEU A 62 4.11 -18.20 8.23
CA LEU A 62 4.59 -16.83 8.30
C LEU A 62 4.78 -16.43 9.76
N GLU A 63 5.92 -15.82 10.04
CA GLU A 63 6.16 -15.03 11.23
C GLU A 63 6.33 -13.57 10.82
N ILE A 64 5.73 -12.62 11.55
CA ILE A 64 5.89 -11.20 11.32
C ILE A 64 5.97 -10.46 12.64
N ALA A 65 6.98 -9.61 12.77
CA ALA A 65 7.22 -8.81 13.95
C ALA A 65 7.42 -7.35 13.57
N GLY A 66 7.11 -6.45 14.48
CA GLY A 66 7.33 -5.02 14.26
C GLY A 66 7.11 -4.19 15.53
N PRO A 67 7.52 -2.90 15.48
CA PRO A 67 7.38 -2.01 16.64
C PRO A 67 5.92 -1.66 16.91
N ARG A 68 5.07 -1.71 15.89
CA ARG A 68 3.65 -1.35 16.00
C ARG A 68 2.82 -2.07 14.94
N LEU A 69 1.58 -2.41 15.29
CA LEU A 69 0.53 -2.83 14.38
C LEU A 69 -0.70 -1.99 14.68
N GLU A 70 -1.34 -1.46 13.65
CA GLU A 70 -2.60 -0.73 13.74
C GLU A 70 -3.62 -1.43 12.84
N HIS A 71 -4.75 -1.83 13.41
CA HIS A 71 -5.85 -2.42 12.66
C HIS A 71 -6.94 -1.38 12.44
N ASP A 72 -7.37 -1.25 11.18
CA ASP A 72 -8.45 -0.35 10.78
C ASP A 72 -9.77 -1.13 10.69
N ALA A 73 -10.76 -0.69 11.47
CA ALA A 73 -12.07 -1.34 11.56
C ALA A 73 -12.88 -1.27 10.26
N VAL A 74 -12.60 -0.27 9.40
CA VAL A 74 -13.33 -0.03 8.16
C VAL A 74 -12.74 -0.85 7.02
N SER A 75 -11.43 -0.72 6.76
CA SER A 75 -10.73 -1.49 5.72
C SER A 75 -10.50 -2.94 6.13
N ARG A 76 -10.44 -3.21 7.44
CA ARG A 76 -10.10 -4.50 8.05
C ARG A 76 -8.70 -4.98 7.69
N GLU A 77 -7.82 -4.02 7.53
CA GLU A 77 -6.41 -4.24 7.27
C GLU A 77 -5.58 -3.91 8.50
N ALA A 78 -4.54 -4.69 8.73
CA ALA A 78 -3.54 -4.37 9.73
C ALA A 78 -2.31 -3.76 9.05
N ARG A 79 -1.92 -2.55 9.47
CA ARG A 79 -0.73 -1.85 9.00
C ARG A 79 0.41 -2.02 9.99
N ILE A 80 1.58 -2.36 9.48
CA ILE A 80 2.79 -2.61 10.27
C ILE A 80 3.93 -1.79 9.67
N PRO A 81 4.44 -0.75 10.35
CA PRO A 81 5.65 -0.06 9.94
C PRO A 81 6.88 -0.89 10.27
N GLN A 82 7.88 -0.83 9.41
CA GLN A 82 9.19 -1.49 9.55
C GLN A 82 9.09 -2.96 9.98
N PRO A 83 8.31 -3.79 9.24
CA PRO A 83 8.14 -5.20 9.58
C PRO A 83 9.43 -5.97 9.39
N ARG A 84 9.64 -6.97 10.23
CA ARG A 84 10.54 -8.11 9.98
C ARG A 84 9.66 -9.34 9.80
N PHE A 85 9.91 -10.11 8.77
CA PHE A 85 9.11 -11.27 8.47
C PHE A 85 9.96 -12.48 8.09
N VAL A 86 9.42 -13.67 8.34
CA VAL A 86 9.98 -14.95 7.93
C VAL A 86 8.85 -15.75 7.30
N ILE A 87 8.98 -16.06 6.02
CA ILE A 87 8.03 -16.89 5.28
C ILE A 87 8.61 -18.29 5.20
N ASP A 88 7.78 -19.29 5.39
CA ASP A 88 8.13 -20.71 5.45
C ASP A 88 9.31 -20.97 6.41
N PRO A 89 9.11 -20.72 7.74
CA PRO A 89 10.17 -20.84 8.72
C PRO A 89 10.79 -22.23 8.75
N GLY A 90 12.09 -22.32 8.50
CA GLY A 90 12.86 -23.55 8.43
C GLY A 90 14.27 -23.28 7.92
N ASP A 91 14.96 -24.34 7.48
CA ASP A 91 16.36 -24.23 6.99
C ASP A 91 16.47 -23.40 5.70
N GLN A 92 15.39 -23.29 4.94
CA GLN A 92 15.30 -22.57 3.66
C GLN A 92 14.36 -21.35 3.75
N ALA A 93 14.17 -20.80 4.94
CA ALA A 93 13.23 -19.70 5.19
C ALA A 93 13.55 -18.46 4.34
N TRP A 94 12.50 -17.78 3.90
CA TRP A 94 12.58 -16.47 3.25
C TRP A 94 12.45 -15.39 4.31
N ALA A 95 13.53 -14.79 4.73
CA ALA A 95 13.53 -13.74 5.73
C ALA A 95 13.67 -12.36 5.09
N GLY A 96 13.01 -11.35 5.64
CA GLY A 96 13.08 -10.03 5.04
C GLY A 96 12.57 -8.89 5.90
N THR A 97 12.67 -7.70 5.31
CA THR A 97 12.22 -6.42 5.85
C THR A 97 11.54 -5.59 4.77
N ALA A 98 10.73 -4.61 5.17
CA ALA A 98 10.14 -3.60 4.32
C ALA A 98 9.94 -2.30 5.11
N ASP A 99 9.57 -1.21 4.45
CA ASP A 99 9.15 0.01 5.16
C ASP A 99 7.77 -0.18 5.79
N PHE A 100 6.87 -0.88 5.08
CA PHE A 100 5.52 -1.16 5.56
C PHE A 100 5.05 -2.55 5.15
N ALA A 101 4.17 -3.11 5.97
CA ALA A 101 3.36 -4.26 5.59
C ALA A 101 1.88 -3.97 5.83
N LEU A 102 1.04 -4.48 4.93
CA LEU A 102 -0.40 -4.55 5.09
C LEU A 102 -0.81 -6.02 5.11
N VAL A 103 -1.49 -6.41 6.17
CA VAL A 103 -2.10 -7.73 6.29
C VAL A 103 -3.57 -7.58 5.98
N GLU A 104 -4.01 -8.15 4.86
CA GLU A 104 -5.42 -8.14 4.48
C GLU A 104 -6.26 -9.03 5.41
N ARG A 105 -7.56 -8.75 5.42
CA ARG A 105 -8.53 -9.55 6.16
C ARG A 105 -8.39 -11.03 5.85
N GLU A 106 -8.55 -11.87 6.87
CA GLU A 106 -8.37 -13.32 6.84
C GLU A 106 -6.92 -13.76 6.66
N SER A 107 -5.96 -12.82 6.71
CA SER A 107 -4.52 -13.10 6.69
C SER A 107 -4.05 -13.95 5.49
N ARG A 108 -4.77 -13.88 4.38
CA ARG A 108 -4.41 -14.64 3.17
C ARG A 108 -3.27 -13.98 2.40
N ARG A 109 -3.25 -12.62 2.37
CA ARG A 109 -2.24 -11.85 1.65
C ARG A 109 -1.50 -10.93 2.59
N LEU A 110 -0.20 -10.88 2.38
CA LEU A 110 0.69 -9.91 2.98
C LEU A 110 1.24 -9.02 1.85
N LEU A 111 0.94 -7.74 1.88
CA LEU A 111 1.50 -6.77 0.98
C LEU A 111 2.65 -6.06 1.67
N LEU A 112 3.86 -6.17 1.12
CA LEU A 112 5.08 -5.53 1.57
C LEU A 112 5.39 -4.35 0.66
N GLN A 113 5.67 -3.18 1.22
CA GLN A 113 5.90 -1.95 0.46
C GLN A 113 7.07 -1.15 1.00
N GLY A 114 7.82 -0.54 0.09
CA GLY A 114 8.98 0.31 0.34
C GLY A 114 10.21 -0.48 0.76
N ASP A 115 11.27 -0.35 -0.03
CA ASP A 115 12.60 -0.98 0.22
C ASP A 115 12.50 -2.45 0.69
N VAL A 116 11.65 -3.23 0.00
CA VAL A 116 11.46 -4.65 0.34
C VAL A 116 12.74 -5.41 0.05
N ARG A 117 13.28 -6.07 1.05
CA ARG A 117 14.47 -6.90 0.95
C ARG A 117 14.17 -8.28 1.51
N ILE A 118 14.40 -9.30 0.69
CA ILE A 118 14.18 -10.70 1.07
C ILE A 118 15.48 -11.47 0.84
N GLU A 119 15.84 -12.31 1.77
CA GLU A 119 16.98 -13.20 1.67
C GLU A 119 16.53 -14.65 1.93
N LYS A 120 16.98 -15.57 1.07
CA LYS A 120 16.80 -17.01 1.23
C LYS A 120 18.19 -17.68 1.26
N PRO A 121 18.49 -18.50 2.28
CA PRO A 121 19.69 -19.34 2.26
C PRO A 121 19.68 -20.29 1.04
N HIS A 122 20.84 -20.49 0.43
CA HIS A 122 21.00 -21.42 -0.67
C HIS A 122 22.44 -21.96 -0.70
N PRO A 123 22.68 -23.24 -1.06
CA PRO A 123 24.02 -23.85 -1.06
C PRO A 123 25.06 -23.13 -1.92
N ARG A 124 24.65 -22.45 -3.00
CA ARG A 124 25.50 -21.64 -3.89
C ARG A 124 25.60 -20.17 -3.48
N GLY A 125 25.30 -19.81 -2.24
CA GLY A 125 25.21 -18.43 -1.77
C GLY A 125 23.78 -17.94 -1.67
N SER A 126 23.49 -17.14 -0.64
CA SER A 126 22.14 -16.62 -0.39
C SER A 126 21.57 -15.91 -1.60
N ILE A 127 20.31 -16.19 -1.89
CA ILE A 127 19.51 -15.46 -2.86
C ILE A 127 18.96 -14.20 -2.19
N ARG A 128 19.19 -13.03 -2.78
CA ARG A 128 18.65 -11.76 -2.30
C ARG A 128 17.76 -11.14 -3.34
N ILE A 129 16.56 -10.74 -2.91
CA ILE A 129 15.57 -10.06 -3.74
C ILE A 129 15.37 -8.65 -3.16
N ALA A 130 15.36 -7.65 -4.02
CA ALA A 130 15.01 -6.27 -3.69
C ALA A 130 13.96 -5.76 -4.66
N SER A 131 12.91 -5.10 -4.14
CA SER A 131 11.83 -4.49 -4.91
C SER A 131 11.13 -3.43 -4.07
N ASP A 132 10.34 -2.55 -4.72
CA ASP A 132 9.52 -1.57 -4.02
C ASP A 132 8.22 -2.17 -3.48
N GLU A 133 7.73 -3.25 -4.07
CA GLU A 133 6.51 -3.94 -3.65
C GLU A 133 6.63 -5.44 -3.86
N VAL A 134 6.19 -6.21 -2.85
CA VAL A 134 6.06 -7.67 -2.93
C VAL A 134 4.76 -8.10 -2.27
N GLN A 135 3.99 -8.92 -2.97
CA GLN A 135 2.77 -9.55 -2.47
C GLN A 135 3.08 -11.01 -2.15
N TYR A 136 2.78 -11.44 -0.94
CA TYR A 136 2.84 -12.84 -0.53
C TYR A 136 1.43 -13.39 -0.41
N ASP A 137 1.09 -14.37 -1.23
CA ASP A 137 -0.14 -15.16 -1.12
C ASP A 137 0.17 -16.45 -0.33
N ARG A 138 -0.40 -16.55 0.87
CA ARG A 138 -0.14 -17.67 1.78
C ARG A 138 -0.80 -18.98 1.33
N GLU A 139 -1.92 -18.90 0.60
CA GLU A 139 -2.64 -20.08 0.13
C GLU A 139 -1.95 -20.68 -1.10
N ALA A 140 -1.48 -19.81 -1.98
CA ALA A 140 -0.74 -20.21 -3.17
C ALA A 140 0.76 -20.43 -2.92
N ALA A 141 1.27 -20.12 -1.72
CA ALA A 141 2.69 -20.13 -1.37
C ALA A 141 3.55 -19.39 -2.41
N THR A 142 3.10 -18.18 -2.84
CA THR A 142 3.77 -17.40 -3.88
C THR A 142 4.16 -16.02 -3.40
N LEU A 143 5.37 -15.58 -3.80
CA LEU A 143 5.82 -14.19 -3.73
C LEU A 143 5.74 -13.60 -5.13
N HIS A 144 5.10 -12.44 -5.26
CA HIS A 144 4.99 -11.73 -6.52
C HIS A 144 5.38 -10.25 -6.36
N SER A 145 6.34 -9.79 -7.16
CA SER A 145 6.65 -8.37 -7.32
C SER A 145 6.04 -7.88 -8.64
N PRO A 146 5.05 -6.98 -8.60
CA PRO A 146 4.40 -6.45 -9.80
C PRO A 146 5.23 -5.38 -10.52
N GLY A 147 6.30 -4.91 -9.88
CA GLY A 147 7.21 -3.88 -10.36
C GLY A 147 8.65 -4.37 -10.47
N PRO A 148 9.58 -3.45 -10.80
CA PRO A 148 10.99 -3.80 -10.98
C PRO A 148 11.56 -4.53 -9.77
N ALA A 149 12.25 -5.64 -10.05
CA ALA A 149 12.89 -6.46 -9.05
C ALA A 149 14.35 -6.73 -9.41
N VAL A 150 15.19 -6.80 -8.39
CA VAL A 150 16.61 -7.15 -8.50
C VAL A 150 16.84 -8.44 -7.72
N LEU A 151 17.38 -9.45 -8.38
CA LEU A 151 17.77 -10.71 -7.78
C LEU A 151 19.29 -10.84 -7.81
N ARG A 152 19.89 -11.12 -6.68
CA ARG A 152 21.35 -11.33 -6.54
C ARG A 152 21.65 -12.69 -5.96
N GLN A 153 22.58 -13.39 -6.60
CA GLN A 153 23.13 -14.66 -6.10
C GLN A 153 24.55 -14.86 -6.61
N ASP A 154 25.48 -15.21 -5.73
CA ASP A 154 26.86 -15.62 -6.07
C ASP A 154 27.58 -14.67 -7.04
N GLY A 155 27.45 -13.35 -6.82
CA GLY A 155 28.04 -12.31 -7.66
C GLY A 155 27.25 -11.97 -8.92
N THR A 156 26.27 -12.76 -9.27
CA THR A 156 25.35 -12.49 -10.39
C THR A 156 24.22 -11.58 -9.93
N GLU A 157 23.91 -10.56 -10.73
CA GLU A 157 22.76 -9.69 -10.56
C GLU A 157 21.83 -9.80 -11.76
N LEU A 158 20.57 -10.09 -11.51
CA LEU A 158 19.48 -10.10 -12.49
C LEU A 158 18.49 -9.01 -12.16
N THR A 159 18.10 -8.21 -13.16
CA THR A 159 17.04 -7.21 -13.05
C THR A 159 15.92 -7.52 -14.02
N GLY A 160 14.68 -7.27 -13.64
CA GLY A 160 13.51 -7.46 -14.50
C GLY A 160 12.33 -6.61 -14.05
N GLY A 161 11.30 -6.53 -14.88
CA GLY A 161 10.10 -5.71 -14.60
C GLY A 161 9.14 -6.38 -13.61
N THR A 162 9.12 -7.71 -13.56
CA THR A 162 8.30 -8.47 -12.58
C THR A 162 9.06 -9.70 -12.11
N LEU A 163 8.77 -10.14 -10.87
CA LEU A 163 9.31 -11.37 -10.32
C LEU A 163 8.20 -12.18 -9.66
N THR A 164 8.20 -13.49 -9.93
CA THR A 164 7.35 -14.45 -9.22
C THR A 164 8.19 -15.58 -8.66
N ALA A 165 7.99 -15.92 -7.39
CA ALA A 165 8.63 -17.06 -6.73
C ALA A 165 7.56 -17.98 -6.15
N TRP A 166 7.63 -19.26 -6.50
CA TRP A 166 6.82 -20.35 -5.94
C TRP A 166 7.65 -21.04 -4.85
N ILE A 167 7.21 -20.87 -3.62
CA ILE A 167 7.99 -21.29 -2.44
C ILE A 167 8.10 -22.81 -2.39
N ASP A 168 7.00 -23.50 -2.58
CA ASP A 168 6.92 -24.97 -2.52
C ASP A 168 7.67 -25.64 -3.69
N ASP A 169 7.69 -24.99 -4.85
CA ASP A 169 8.35 -25.51 -6.06
C ASP A 169 9.84 -25.12 -6.15
N GLU A 170 10.34 -24.32 -5.22
CA GLU A 170 11.69 -23.73 -5.26
C GLU A 170 12.02 -23.05 -6.61
N ARG A 171 11.01 -22.52 -7.28
CA ARG A 171 11.10 -21.89 -8.60
C ARG A 171 10.94 -20.39 -8.51
N MET A 172 11.75 -19.66 -9.29
CA MET A 172 11.62 -18.22 -9.50
C MET A 172 11.60 -17.90 -10.98
N GLU A 173 10.81 -16.91 -11.35
CA GLU A 173 10.67 -16.41 -12.72
C GLU A 173 10.79 -14.89 -12.70
N LEU A 174 11.67 -14.36 -13.53
CA LEU A 174 11.89 -12.94 -13.72
C LEU A 174 11.55 -12.61 -15.16
N GLU A 175 10.67 -11.63 -15.35
CA GLU A 175 10.12 -11.30 -16.66
C GLU A 175 10.24 -9.79 -16.93
N GLN A 176 10.02 -9.40 -18.19
CA GLN A 176 10.03 -8.04 -18.70
C GLN A 176 11.41 -7.36 -18.57
N ASP A 177 12.04 -7.15 -19.71
CA ASP A 177 13.34 -6.45 -19.85
C ASP A 177 14.43 -7.01 -18.90
N VAL A 178 14.60 -8.34 -18.92
CA VAL A 178 15.55 -9.01 -18.03
C VAL A 178 17.00 -8.72 -18.49
N HIS A 179 17.78 -8.18 -17.55
CA HIS A 179 19.22 -7.93 -17.72
C HIS A 179 20.01 -8.72 -16.69
N ALA A 180 21.18 -9.25 -17.12
CA ALA A 180 22.09 -9.99 -16.27
C ALA A 180 23.48 -9.32 -16.26
N ILE A 181 24.05 -9.20 -15.06
CA ILE A 181 25.43 -8.74 -14.83
C ILE A 181 26.15 -9.84 -14.05
N TYR A 182 27.34 -10.23 -14.54
CA TYR A 182 28.16 -11.32 -13.98
C TYR A 182 29.44 -10.78 -13.40
#